data_7f31aa3c61d4cf8c1c0c44c94ebaf0ea
#
_entry.id   7f31aa3c61d4cf8c1c0c44c94ebaf0ea
#
_cell.length_a   1.000
_cell.length_b   1.000
_cell.length_c   1.000
_cell.angle_alpha   90.00
_cell.angle_beta   90.00
_cell.angle_gamma   90.00
#
_symmetry.space_group_name_H-M   'P 1'
#
loop_
_entity.id
_entity.type
_entity.pdbx_description
1 polymer ?
#
loop_
_entity_poly.entity_id
_entity_poly.type
_entity_poly.pdbx_seq_one_letter_code
_entity_poly.pdbx_strand_id
1 'polypeptide(L)'
;MNPVRLALFAVMLLMVFCGPVLAQRSGPEFRRPLACEPLEPRTRLEAIESRYERVITKGFSHFATMTVRGIELRLDAIEMKDSTDSTRAIGLVIALWELGEKPRENRSFIDYQEIDRLLKGMESVARVNETITKLAGFEARYRTLGDLEINVFRQTRSGTAASLSSGICDRVTALLTLDDLEKLRGHIIEAKARLDEIK
;
A
#
# COMPACT_ATOMS: atom_id res chain seq x y z
N MET A 1 -38.72 39.02 64.62
CA MET A 1 -38.00 38.21 63.63
C MET A 1 -36.58 38.64 63.63
N ASN A 2 -35.68 37.77 64.08
CA ASN A 2 -34.26 38.11 64.28
C ASN A 2 -33.49 38.18 62.94
N PRO A 3 -32.82 39.27 62.64
CA PRO A 3 -32.12 39.47 61.33
C PRO A 3 -31.01 38.44 61.09
N VAL A 4 -30.50 37.81 62.12
CA VAL A 4 -29.45 36.78 62.05
C VAL A 4 -29.94 35.49 61.36
N ARG A 5 -31.23 35.17 61.42
CA ARG A 5 -31.81 34.00 60.76
C ARG A 5 -32.04 34.16 59.25
N LEU A 6 -32.16 35.42 58.80
CA LEU A 6 -32.35 35.71 57.38
C LEU A 6 -31.03 35.64 56.58
N ALA A 7 -29.90 35.96 57.23
CA ALA A 7 -28.58 35.88 56.59
C ALA A 7 -28.07 34.44 56.38
N LEU A 8 -28.47 33.50 57.25
CA LEU A 8 -28.08 32.09 57.12
C LEU A 8 -28.82 31.36 55.99
N PHE A 9 -30.05 31.79 55.66
CA PHE A 9 -30.81 31.22 54.53
C PHE A 9 -30.30 31.74 53.15
N ALA A 10 -29.80 32.95 53.08
CA ALA A 10 -29.26 33.51 51.84
C ALA A 10 -27.90 32.91 51.45
N VAL A 11 -27.07 32.50 52.42
CA VAL A 11 -25.77 31.86 52.15
C VAL A 11 -25.93 30.40 51.74
N MET A 12 -27.00 29.72 52.21
CA MET A 12 -27.25 28.32 51.84
C MET A 12 -27.86 28.16 50.41
N LEU A 13 -28.47 29.19 49.86
CA LEU A 13 -29.05 29.12 48.52
C LEU A 13 -28.05 29.42 47.37
N LEU A 14 -26.86 29.95 47.71
CA LEU A 14 -25.80 30.26 46.72
C LEU A 14 -24.83 29.10 46.48
N MET A 15 -24.87 28.01 47.27
CA MET A 15 -23.97 26.86 47.13
C MET A 15 -24.52 25.73 46.25
N VAL A 16 -25.74 25.84 45.69
CA VAL A 16 -26.38 24.73 44.95
C VAL A 16 -26.14 24.79 43.46
N PHE A 17 -25.47 25.83 42.90
CA PHE A 17 -25.25 26.00 41.49
C PHE A 17 -23.80 25.83 41.00
N CYS A 18 -22.93 25.29 41.85
CA CYS A 18 -21.61 24.86 41.37
C CYS A 18 -21.67 23.36 41.03
N GLY A 19 -22.50 23.01 40.01
CA GLY A 19 -22.45 21.68 39.38
C GLY A 19 -21.05 21.44 38.83
N PRO A 20 -20.49 20.22 38.99
CA PRO A 20 -19.23 19.90 38.35
C PRO A 20 -19.43 20.01 36.84
N VAL A 21 -18.76 20.97 36.21
CA VAL A 21 -18.55 20.97 34.77
C VAL A 21 -17.74 19.70 34.53
N LEU A 22 -18.44 18.60 34.18
CA LEU A 22 -17.81 17.44 33.57
C LEU A 22 -17.16 17.93 32.29
N ALA A 23 -15.90 18.33 32.38
CA ALA A 23 -15.05 18.45 31.23
C ALA A 23 -15.12 17.10 30.51
N GLN A 24 -15.95 17.00 29.48
CA GLN A 24 -15.85 15.92 28.49
C GLN A 24 -14.43 16.00 27.97
N ARG A 25 -13.54 15.19 28.56
CA ARG A 25 -12.31 14.82 27.90
C ARG A 25 -12.76 14.14 26.60
N SER A 26 -12.74 14.88 25.52
CA SER A 26 -12.68 14.32 24.18
C SER A 26 -11.43 13.45 24.19
N GLY A 27 -11.61 12.16 24.46
CA GLY A 27 -10.57 11.17 24.24
C GLY A 27 -10.09 11.34 22.79
N PRO A 28 -8.86 10.92 22.47
CA PRO A 28 -8.38 10.97 21.10
C PRO A 28 -9.44 10.29 20.25
N GLU A 29 -10.07 11.10 19.40
CA GLU A 29 -11.05 10.63 18.42
C GLU A 29 -10.29 9.62 17.56
N PHE A 30 -10.53 8.34 17.84
CA PHE A 30 -9.97 7.26 17.04
C PHE A 30 -10.59 7.45 15.66
N ARG A 31 -9.89 8.20 14.79
CA ARG A 31 -10.30 8.33 13.40
C ARG A 31 -10.44 6.90 12.89
N ARG A 32 -11.68 6.45 12.72
CA ARG A 32 -11.95 5.21 12.00
C ARG A 32 -11.16 5.33 10.71
N PRO A 33 -10.37 4.31 10.34
CA PRO A 33 -9.74 4.31 9.03
C PRO A 33 -10.83 4.66 8.03
N LEU A 34 -10.60 5.67 7.21
CA LEU A 34 -11.49 6.01 6.11
C LEU A 34 -11.77 4.70 5.39
N ALA A 35 -13.04 4.31 5.32
CA ALA A 35 -13.44 3.13 4.56
C ALA A 35 -12.81 3.28 3.18
N CYS A 36 -12.02 2.30 2.78
CA CYS A 36 -11.35 2.34 1.50
C CYS A 36 -12.41 2.18 0.44
N GLU A 37 -12.74 3.26 -0.23
CA GLU A 37 -13.63 3.21 -1.38
C GLU A 37 -12.94 2.45 -2.52
N PRO A 38 -13.68 1.64 -3.28
CA PRO A 38 -13.15 1.02 -4.48
C PRO A 38 -12.57 2.09 -5.39
N LEU A 39 -11.28 2.02 -5.66
CA LEU A 39 -10.63 2.95 -6.56
C LEU A 39 -11.01 2.62 -8.00
N GLU A 40 -11.15 3.64 -8.84
CA GLU A 40 -11.29 3.43 -10.27
C GLU A 40 -10.06 2.69 -10.81
N PRO A 41 -10.26 1.71 -11.71
CA PRO A 41 -9.16 0.99 -12.34
C PRO A 41 -8.19 1.94 -13.04
N ARG A 42 -6.90 1.82 -12.76
CA ARG A 42 -5.85 2.66 -13.35
C ARG A 42 -5.05 1.94 -14.43
N THR A 43 -5.10 0.60 -14.41
CA THR A 43 -4.48 -0.24 -15.42
C THR A 43 -5.55 -0.91 -16.28
N ARG A 44 -5.17 -1.35 -17.48
CA ARG A 44 -6.07 -2.12 -18.35
C ARG A 44 -6.41 -3.48 -17.75
N LEU A 45 -5.44 -4.08 -17.05
CA LEU A 45 -5.65 -5.34 -16.33
C LEU A 45 -6.69 -5.16 -15.23
N GLU A 46 -6.59 -4.13 -14.39
CA GLU A 46 -7.59 -3.82 -13.37
C GLU A 46 -8.97 -3.55 -13.98
N ALA A 47 -9.01 -2.81 -15.09
CA ALA A 47 -10.24 -2.49 -15.78
C ALA A 47 -10.96 -3.74 -16.32
N ILE A 48 -10.22 -4.77 -16.74
CA ILE A 48 -10.82 -6.06 -17.15
C ILE A 48 -11.20 -6.87 -15.92
N GLU A 49 -10.32 -6.94 -14.92
CA GLU A 49 -10.55 -7.68 -13.66
C GLU A 49 -11.82 -7.24 -12.93
N SER A 50 -12.12 -5.94 -12.93
CA SER A 50 -13.25 -5.34 -12.21
C SER A 50 -14.58 -5.41 -12.94
N ARG A 51 -14.66 -5.99 -14.14
CA ARG A 51 -15.90 -6.08 -14.91
C ARG A 51 -16.90 -7.06 -14.28
N TYR A 52 -18.13 -6.64 -14.16
CA TYR A 52 -19.24 -7.48 -13.70
C TYR A 52 -20.01 -8.07 -14.88
N GLU A 53 -20.68 -9.21 -14.64
CA GLU A 53 -21.56 -9.89 -15.62
C GLU A 53 -20.83 -10.22 -16.95
N ARG A 54 -19.53 -10.53 -16.85
CA ARG A 54 -18.66 -10.85 -17.98
C ARG A 54 -17.90 -12.16 -17.74
N VAL A 55 -17.59 -12.86 -18.82
CA VAL A 55 -16.71 -14.02 -18.77
C VAL A 55 -15.28 -13.58 -19.03
N ILE A 56 -14.51 -13.47 -17.97
CA ILE A 56 -13.07 -13.11 -18.05
C ILE A 56 -12.25 -14.40 -17.99
N THR A 57 -11.50 -14.66 -19.05
CA THR A 57 -10.53 -15.75 -19.10
C THR A 57 -9.15 -15.22 -18.72
N LYS A 58 -8.47 -15.90 -17.80
CA LYS A 58 -7.11 -15.56 -17.35
C LYS A 58 -6.16 -16.70 -17.67
N GLY A 59 -5.12 -16.39 -18.45
CA GLY A 59 -3.94 -17.21 -18.59
C GLY A 59 -2.83 -16.61 -17.73
N PHE A 60 -2.04 -17.44 -17.05
CA PHE A 60 -0.91 -16.96 -16.24
C PHE A 60 0.27 -17.93 -16.30
N SER A 61 1.47 -17.37 -16.12
CA SER A 61 2.72 -18.12 -15.93
C SER A 61 3.39 -17.61 -14.68
N HIS A 62 3.75 -18.51 -13.77
CA HIS A 62 4.46 -18.18 -12.55
C HIS A 62 5.96 -18.02 -12.83
N PHE A 63 6.59 -16.95 -12.33
CA PHE A 63 8.01 -16.66 -12.51
C PHE A 63 8.81 -16.68 -11.22
N ALA A 64 8.25 -16.22 -10.12
CA ALA A 64 8.98 -16.20 -8.85
C ALA A 64 8.07 -16.23 -7.64
N THR A 65 8.52 -16.91 -6.61
CA THR A 65 8.07 -16.76 -5.23
C THR A 65 9.28 -16.43 -4.37
N MET A 66 9.21 -15.30 -3.65
CA MET A 66 10.25 -14.87 -2.71
C MET A 66 9.62 -14.69 -1.34
N THR A 67 10.22 -15.29 -0.29
CA THR A 67 9.76 -15.09 1.09
C THR A 67 10.75 -14.20 1.82
N VAL A 68 10.29 -13.05 2.29
CA VAL A 68 11.12 -12.08 3.00
C VAL A 68 10.41 -11.62 4.27
N ARG A 69 10.99 -11.94 5.44
CA ARG A 69 10.50 -11.49 6.76
C ARG A 69 9.00 -11.70 6.99
N GLY A 70 8.48 -12.88 6.62
CA GLY A 70 7.06 -13.21 6.83
C GLY A 70 6.11 -12.65 5.77
N ILE A 71 6.64 -12.05 4.71
CA ILE A 71 5.91 -11.67 3.51
C ILE A 71 6.32 -12.60 2.38
N GLU A 72 5.34 -13.21 1.73
CA GLU A 72 5.51 -13.91 0.46
C GLU A 72 5.21 -12.95 -0.68
N LEU A 73 6.17 -12.80 -1.58
CA LEU A 73 6.05 -12.05 -2.82
C LEU A 73 5.93 -13.05 -3.97
N ARG A 74 4.90 -12.91 -4.79
CA ARG A 74 4.68 -13.71 -5.98
C ARG A 74 4.63 -12.84 -7.21
N LEU A 75 5.32 -13.27 -8.29
CA LEU A 75 5.33 -12.63 -9.60
C LEU A 75 4.76 -13.59 -10.64
N ASP A 76 3.70 -13.17 -11.31
CA ASP A 76 3.09 -13.89 -12.42
C ASP A 76 3.01 -12.98 -13.66
N ALA A 77 3.30 -13.52 -14.85
CA ALA A 77 2.88 -12.95 -16.12
C ALA A 77 1.43 -13.37 -16.39
N ILE A 78 0.61 -12.43 -16.84
CA ILE A 78 -0.82 -12.66 -17.01
C ILE A 78 -1.32 -12.15 -18.38
N GLU A 79 -2.25 -12.93 -18.94
CA GLU A 79 -3.11 -12.51 -20.04
C GLU A 79 -4.56 -12.57 -19.57
N MET A 80 -5.32 -11.51 -19.81
CA MET A 80 -6.76 -11.47 -19.56
C MET A 80 -7.51 -11.20 -20.86
N LYS A 81 -8.59 -11.93 -21.06
CA LYS A 81 -9.51 -11.76 -22.21
C LYS A 81 -10.94 -11.70 -21.70
N ASP A 82 -11.67 -10.69 -22.15
CA ASP A 82 -13.12 -10.66 -22.02
C ASP A 82 -13.73 -11.35 -23.24
N SER A 83 -14.43 -12.46 -23.02
CA SER A 83 -15.03 -13.23 -24.10
C SER A 83 -16.24 -12.54 -24.76
N THR A 84 -16.75 -11.46 -24.13
CA THR A 84 -17.96 -10.75 -24.61
C THR A 84 -17.65 -9.72 -25.69
N ASP A 85 -16.55 -8.97 -25.52
CA ASP A 85 -16.16 -7.87 -26.42
C ASP A 85 -14.76 -8.03 -27.03
N SER A 86 -14.14 -9.21 -26.82
CA SER A 86 -12.79 -9.52 -27.28
C SER A 86 -11.69 -8.59 -26.75
N THR A 87 -11.96 -7.82 -25.68
CA THR A 87 -10.94 -6.99 -25.05
C THR A 87 -9.86 -7.89 -24.46
N ARG A 88 -8.60 -7.54 -24.72
CA ARG A 88 -7.41 -8.27 -24.25
C ARG A 88 -6.43 -7.33 -23.60
N ALA A 89 -5.86 -7.76 -22.47
CA ALA A 89 -4.70 -7.12 -21.85
C ALA A 89 -3.69 -8.17 -21.39
N ILE A 90 -2.41 -7.80 -21.46
CA ILE A 90 -1.29 -8.60 -20.93
C ILE A 90 -0.45 -7.73 -20.02
N GLY A 91 0.23 -8.37 -19.06
CA GLY A 91 1.11 -7.68 -18.13
C GLY A 91 1.56 -8.57 -16.99
N LEU A 92 1.89 -7.96 -15.87
CA LEU A 92 2.37 -8.64 -14.67
C LEU A 92 1.39 -8.43 -13.52
N VAL A 93 1.35 -9.41 -12.62
CA VAL A 93 0.76 -9.30 -11.29
C VAL A 93 1.85 -9.54 -10.27
N ILE A 94 2.03 -8.60 -9.35
CA ILE A 94 2.88 -8.76 -8.17
C ILE A 94 1.95 -8.78 -6.95
N ALA A 95 1.88 -9.96 -6.32
CA ALA A 95 1.11 -10.18 -5.11
C ALA A 95 2.05 -10.19 -3.90
N LEU A 96 1.65 -9.49 -2.84
CA LEU A 96 2.29 -9.54 -1.53
C LEU A 96 1.34 -10.17 -0.54
N TRP A 97 1.78 -11.22 0.11
CA TRP A 97 1.00 -11.97 1.09
C TRP A 97 1.68 -11.92 2.45
N GLU A 98 1.05 -11.29 3.42
CA GLU A 98 1.51 -11.28 4.80
C GLU A 98 1.08 -12.58 5.49
N LEU A 99 2.07 -13.38 5.90
CA LEU A 99 1.85 -14.63 6.59
C LEU A 99 1.65 -14.36 8.10
N GLY A 100 0.66 -15.02 8.73
CA GLY A 100 0.41 -14.85 10.17
C GLY A 100 -1.02 -15.21 10.58
N GLU A 101 -1.40 -14.86 11.79
CA GLU A 101 -2.75 -15.14 12.34
C GLU A 101 -3.87 -14.40 11.59
N LYS A 102 -3.57 -13.24 11.02
CA LYS A 102 -4.48 -12.44 10.19
C LYS A 102 -3.81 -12.17 8.85
N PRO A 103 -3.83 -13.16 7.93
CA PRO A 103 -3.18 -13.01 6.65
C PRO A 103 -3.82 -11.88 5.84
N ARG A 104 -2.98 -11.08 5.18
CA ARG A 104 -3.41 -10.03 4.27
C ARG A 104 -2.74 -10.25 2.93
N GLU A 105 -3.49 -10.04 1.88
CA GLU A 105 -2.98 -10.10 0.50
C GLU A 105 -3.30 -8.79 -0.19
N ASN A 106 -2.35 -8.30 -0.97
CA ASN A 106 -2.61 -7.23 -1.91
C ASN A 106 -1.88 -7.51 -3.22
N ARG A 107 -2.48 -7.07 -4.33
CA ARG A 107 -1.98 -7.30 -5.68
C ARG A 107 -1.83 -5.97 -6.42
N SER A 108 -0.75 -5.85 -7.14
CA SER A 108 -0.51 -4.73 -8.06
C SER A 108 -0.46 -5.26 -9.49
N PHE A 109 -1.24 -4.63 -10.35
CA PHE A 109 -1.27 -4.94 -11.78
C PHE A 109 -0.36 -3.96 -12.53
N ILE A 110 0.47 -4.49 -13.42
CA ILE A 110 1.39 -3.72 -14.24
C ILE A 110 1.09 -4.07 -15.70
N ASP A 111 0.53 -3.14 -16.44
CA ASP A 111 0.28 -3.33 -17.87
C ASP A 111 1.60 -3.52 -18.63
N TYR A 112 1.57 -4.31 -19.69
CA TYR A 112 2.76 -4.59 -20.50
C TYR A 112 3.54 -3.32 -20.90
N GLN A 113 2.84 -2.24 -21.27
CA GLN A 113 3.45 -0.97 -21.69
C GLN A 113 4.15 -0.23 -20.53
N GLU A 114 3.88 -0.61 -19.29
CA GLU A 114 4.48 -0.02 -18.09
C GLU A 114 5.75 -0.74 -17.65
N ILE A 115 5.97 -2.00 -18.07
CA ILE A 115 7.07 -2.84 -17.57
C ILE A 115 8.45 -2.20 -17.79
N ASP A 116 8.71 -1.62 -18.95
CA ASP A 116 10.01 -0.97 -19.23
C ASP A 116 10.24 0.25 -18.32
N ARG A 117 9.17 0.99 -17.99
CA ARG A 117 9.24 2.11 -17.04
C ARG A 117 9.47 1.64 -15.62
N LEU A 118 8.84 0.52 -15.23
CA LEU A 118 9.07 -0.12 -13.94
C LEU A 118 10.55 -0.53 -13.82
N LEU A 119 11.11 -1.24 -14.79
CA LEU A 119 12.51 -1.69 -14.78
C LEU A 119 13.49 -0.50 -14.67
N LYS A 120 13.25 0.58 -15.43
CA LYS A 120 14.03 1.83 -15.32
C LYS A 120 13.85 2.51 -13.96
N GLY A 121 12.64 2.50 -13.41
CA GLY A 121 12.35 3.04 -12.09
C GLY A 121 13.09 2.27 -11.00
N MET A 122 13.08 0.94 -11.04
CA MET A 122 13.83 0.07 -10.11
C MET A 122 15.33 0.36 -10.16
N GLU A 123 15.91 0.44 -11.35
CA GLU A 123 17.31 0.79 -11.53
C GLU A 123 17.64 2.19 -10.98
N SER A 124 16.75 3.15 -11.23
CA SER A 124 16.96 4.53 -10.78
C SER A 124 16.93 4.64 -9.26
N VAL A 125 15.97 4.02 -8.57
CA VAL A 125 15.91 4.06 -7.10
C VAL A 125 17.05 3.27 -6.46
N ALA A 126 17.49 2.15 -7.06
CA ALA A 126 18.59 1.34 -6.54
C ALA A 126 19.94 2.07 -6.58
N ARG A 127 20.13 3.03 -7.50
CA ARG A 127 21.35 3.86 -7.61
C ARG A 127 21.39 5.04 -6.64
N VAL A 128 20.28 5.35 -5.96
CA VAL A 128 20.24 6.46 -5.02
C VAL A 128 21.08 6.13 -3.80
N ASN A 129 21.88 7.08 -3.37
CA ASN A 129 22.77 6.96 -2.22
C ASN A 129 22.74 8.23 -1.38
N GLU A 130 23.48 8.25 -0.29
CA GLU A 130 23.53 9.35 0.67
C GLU A 130 24.06 10.68 0.12
N THR A 131 24.63 10.68 -1.08
CA THR A 131 25.15 11.92 -1.69
C THR A 131 24.10 12.68 -2.50
N ILE A 132 22.93 12.07 -2.73
CA ILE A 132 21.86 12.64 -3.58
C ILE A 132 21.18 13.84 -2.92
N THR A 133 21.20 13.93 -1.60
CA THR A 133 20.66 15.05 -0.84
C THR A 133 21.72 15.59 0.13
N LYS A 134 21.54 16.85 0.60
CA LYS A 134 22.40 17.44 1.63
C LYS A 134 22.01 17.04 3.05
N LEU A 135 20.96 16.24 3.21
CA LEU A 135 20.44 15.79 4.50
C LEU A 135 20.97 14.39 4.84
N ALA A 136 21.06 14.08 6.13
CA ALA A 136 21.61 12.81 6.61
C ALA A 136 20.75 11.59 6.23
N GLY A 137 19.45 11.76 6.01
CA GLY A 137 18.53 10.72 5.56
C GLY A 137 18.10 10.96 4.12
N PHE A 138 17.82 9.87 3.40
CA PHE A 138 17.22 9.93 2.08
C PHE A 138 16.17 8.84 1.92
N GLU A 139 15.22 9.08 1.03
CA GLU A 139 14.26 8.13 0.52
C GLU A 139 14.08 8.41 -0.98
N ALA A 140 14.18 7.37 -1.78
CA ALA A 140 13.87 7.40 -3.20
C ALA A 140 12.69 6.47 -3.47
N ARG A 141 11.68 6.95 -4.17
CA ARG A 141 10.43 6.25 -4.41
C ARG A 141 10.10 6.17 -5.89
N TYR A 142 9.69 5.00 -6.32
CA TYR A 142 9.03 4.77 -7.60
C TYR A 142 7.68 4.09 -7.36
N ARG A 143 6.63 4.54 -8.06
CA ARG A 143 5.28 3.98 -7.95
C ARG A 143 4.69 3.75 -9.33
N THR A 144 4.08 2.58 -9.52
CA THR A 144 3.36 2.19 -10.74
C THR A 144 1.92 2.69 -10.71
N LEU A 145 1.24 2.63 -11.86
CA LEU A 145 -0.19 2.94 -11.94
C LEU A 145 -1.03 1.98 -11.09
N GLY A 146 -0.70 0.69 -11.07
CA GLY A 146 -1.38 -0.32 -10.24
C GLY A 146 -0.88 -0.40 -8.80
N ASP A 147 -0.40 0.73 -8.24
CA ASP A 147 -0.06 0.90 -6.81
C ASP A 147 1.01 -0.05 -6.25
N LEU A 148 1.92 -0.55 -7.11
CA LEU A 148 3.17 -1.09 -6.65
C LEU A 148 4.11 0.07 -6.32
N GLU A 149 4.63 0.12 -5.10
CA GLU A 149 5.56 1.15 -4.67
C GLU A 149 6.87 0.53 -4.21
N ILE A 150 7.96 1.03 -4.75
CA ILE A 150 9.33 0.64 -4.42
C ILE A 150 10.00 1.83 -3.77
N ASN A 151 10.48 1.65 -2.54
CA ASN A 151 11.26 2.66 -1.84
C ASN A 151 12.66 2.13 -1.56
N VAL A 152 13.66 2.99 -1.74
CA VAL A 152 15.03 2.78 -1.28
C VAL A 152 15.37 3.90 -0.32
N PHE A 153 15.80 3.56 0.89
CA PHE A 153 16.00 4.53 1.97
C PHE A 153 17.21 4.18 2.83
N ARG A 154 17.72 5.20 3.54
CA ARG A 154 18.77 4.99 4.51
C ARG A 154 18.19 4.49 5.84
N GLN A 155 18.67 3.34 6.27
CA GLN A 155 18.40 2.79 7.59
C GLN A 155 19.52 3.15 8.56
N THR A 156 19.20 3.80 9.69
CA THR A 156 20.13 4.48 10.60
C THR A 156 21.29 3.62 11.15
N ARG A 157 21.22 2.28 11.09
CA ARG A 157 22.26 1.38 11.62
C ARG A 157 22.78 0.34 10.64
N SER A 158 22.15 0.15 9.50
CA SER A 158 22.43 -0.97 8.59
C SER A 158 22.64 -0.53 7.12
N GLY A 159 22.85 0.75 6.86
CA GLY A 159 23.08 1.23 5.50
C GLY A 159 21.78 1.46 4.72
N THR A 160 21.80 1.12 3.44
CA THR A 160 20.65 1.28 2.53
C THR A 160 19.78 0.02 2.54
N ALA A 161 18.47 0.20 2.63
CA ALA A 161 17.48 -0.85 2.54
C ALA A 161 16.41 -0.48 1.50
N ALA A 162 15.63 -1.46 1.08
CA ALA A 162 14.51 -1.27 0.19
C ALA A 162 13.20 -1.75 0.83
N SER A 163 12.08 -1.28 0.32
CA SER A 163 10.77 -1.85 0.59
C SER A 163 9.96 -1.93 -0.69
N LEU A 164 9.13 -2.95 -0.76
CA LEU A 164 8.13 -3.15 -1.79
C LEU A 164 6.76 -3.16 -1.14
N SER A 165 5.87 -2.32 -1.61
CA SER A 165 4.51 -2.24 -1.08
C SER A 165 3.50 -2.39 -2.20
N SER A 166 2.39 -3.06 -1.91
CA SER A 166 1.26 -3.22 -2.83
C SER A 166 -0.01 -2.70 -2.20
N GLY A 167 -0.79 -1.97 -2.99
CA GLY A 167 -2.09 -1.41 -2.63
C GLY A 167 -2.07 -0.08 -1.91
N ILE A 168 -3.21 0.59 -1.95
CA ILE A 168 -3.49 1.82 -1.18
C ILE A 168 -4.20 1.46 0.12
N CYS A 169 -5.21 0.61 0.01
CA CYS A 169 -5.99 0.08 1.11
C CYS A 169 -5.44 -1.28 1.51
N ASP A 170 -5.44 -1.59 2.80
CA ASP A 170 -4.89 -2.85 3.33
C ASP A 170 -3.47 -3.14 2.80
N ARG A 171 -2.70 -2.07 2.66
CA ARG A 171 -1.36 -2.11 2.10
C ARG A 171 -0.50 -3.16 2.77
N VAL A 172 0.11 -4.01 1.96
CA VAL A 172 1.13 -4.98 2.40
C VAL A 172 2.50 -4.47 1.99
N THR A 173 3.47 -4.56 2.91
CA THR A 173 4.84 -4.06 2.69
C THR A 173 5.87 -5.11 3.06
N ALA A 174 6.72 -5.47 2.10
CA ALA A 174 7.90 -6.31 2.30
C ALA A 174 9.15 -5.44 2.45
N LEU A 175 9.97 -5.70 3.48
CA LEU A 175 11.29 -5.09 3.62
C LEU A 175 12.32 -5.95 2.91
N LEU A 176 12.97 -5.38 1.91
CA LEU A 176 13.93 -6.03 1.02
C LEU A 176 15.36 -5.56 1.29
N THR A 177 16.32 -6.39 0.94
CA THR A 177 17.68 -5.94 0.66
C THR A 177 17.76 -5.40 -0.77
N LEU A 178 18.84 -4.68 -1.12
CA LEU A 178 19.08 -4.28 -2.51
C LEU A 178 19.28 -5.50 -3.43
N ASP A 179 19.88 -6.59 -2.90
CA ASP A 179 20.03 -7.85 -3.63
C ASP A 179 18.67 -8.52 -3.92
N ASP A 180 17.73 -8.48 -2.99
CA ASP A 180 16.38 -8.99 -3.21
C ASP A 180 15.64 -8.15 -4.27
N LEU A 181 15.84 -6.83 -4.25
CA LEU A 181 15.27 -5.94 -5.27
C LEU A 181 15.85 -6.25 -6.67
N GLU A 182 17.16 -6.52 -6.77
CA GLU A 182 17.80 -6.88 -8.04
C GLU A 182 17.36 -8.27 -8.53
N LYS A 183 17.17 -9.26 -7.64
CA LYS A 183 16.60 -10.56 -7.99
C LYS A 183 15.18 -10.40 -8.56
N LEU A 184 14.34 -9.61 -7.89
CA LEU A 184 12.99 -9.32 -8.38
C LEU A 184 13.04 -8.66 -9.77
N ARG A 185 13.96 -7.72 -9.98
CA ARG A 185 14.17 -7.08 -11.30
C ARG A 185 14.53 -8.12 -12.37
N GLY A 186 15.39 -9.07 -12.07
CA GLY A 186 15.74 -10.19 -12.95
C GLY A 186 14.51 -11.01 -13.35
N HIS A 187 13.69 -11.40 -12.40
CA HIS A 187 12.46 -12.16 -12.67
C HIS A 187 11.43 -11.35 -13.48
N ILE A 188 11.35 -10.03 -13.29
CA ILE A 188 10.49 -9.16 -14.12
C ILE A 188 10.97 -9.14 -15.58
N ILE A 189 12.28 -9.16 -15.82
CA ILE A 189 12.86 -9.23 -17.17
C ILE A 189 12.48 -10.56 -17.84
N GLU A 190 12.61 -11.69 -17.12
CA GLU A 190 12.23 -13.03 -17.61
C GLU A 190 10.72 -13.09 -17.93
N ALA A 191 9.88 -12.56 -17.04
CA ALA A 191 8.44 -12.53 -17.24
C ALA A 191 8.06 -11.63 -18.44
N LYS A 192 8.76 -10.50 -18.62
CA LYS A 192 8.57 -9.65 -19.80
C LYS A 192 8.92 -10.38 -21.09
N ALA A 193 10.03 -11.09 -21.12
CA ALA A 193 10.43 -11.87 -22.29
C ALA A 193 9.34 -12.88 -22.70
N ARG A 194 8.69 -13.55 -21.73
CA ARG A 194 7.55 -14.42 -21.99
C ARG A 194 6.34 -13.68 -22.55
N LEU A 195 6.06 -12.48 -22.06
CA LEU A 195 4.97 -11.65 -22.59
C LEU A 195 5.27 -11.14 -24.01
N ASP A 196 6.54 -10.92 -24.36
CA ASP A 196 6.97 -10.52 -25.71
C ASP A 196 6.63 -11.59 -26.76
N GLU A 197 6.60 -12.87 -26.37
CA GLU A 197 6.24 -13.99 -27.28
C GLU A 197 4.75 -14.04 -27.62
N ILE A 198 3.89 -13.46 -26.79
CA ILE A 198 2.42 -13.52 -26.93
C ILE A 198 1.76 -12.17 -27.22
N LYS A 199 2.56 -11.12 -27.38
CA LYS A 199 2.12 -9.74 -27.60
C LYS A 199 1.29 -9.56 -28.89
#